data_7961af941b65f0000e6605671629cc81
#
_entry.id   7961af941b65f0000e6605671629cc81
#
_cell.length_a   1.000
_cell.length_b   1.000
_cell.length_c   1.000
_cell.angle_alpha   90.00
_cell.angle_beta   90.00
_cell.angle_gamma   90.00
#
_symmetry.space_group_name_H-M   'P 1'
#
loop_
_entity.id
_entity.type
_entity.pdbx_description
1 polymer ?
#
loop_
_entity_poly.entity_id
_entity_poly.type
_entity_poly.pdbx_seq_one_letter_code
_entity_poly.pdbx_strand_id
1 'polypeptide(L)'
;MIETEKRVREAVRYLGFGKNEADERTLELIQQSFKDLEQEAGPKSICQIFDLNHTDDGRLVIGQMEIQSKSLSRNLKGCRQVVLFGATLGAGVDRLMRRISLTDMARAVILQSCAAAMLEEYCDECQKKIAAELEEEHLYLRPRFSPGYGDFDICYQELVVRMLNCAKTIGLTLTDSFMMTPTKSVTAVIGISTQKDRCPISGCEVCTKKDCEYRR
;
A
#
# COMPACT_ATOMS: atom_id res chain seq x y z
N MET A 1 -7.08 -14.65 17.06
CA MET A 1 -8.28 -15.18 16.35
C MET A 1 -8.87 -14.15 15.40
N ILE A 2 -9.31 -12.98 15.85
CA ILE A 2 -9.95 -11.94 15.00
C ILE A 2 -9.03 -11.43 13.87
N GLU A 3 -7.74 -11.28 14.13
CA GLU A 3 -6.76 -10.77 13.17
C GLU A 3 -6.46 -11.79 12.05
N THR A 4 -6.38 -13.07 12.42
CA THR A 4 -6.22 -14.18 11.46
C THR A 4 -7.42 -14.30 10.51
N GLU A 5 -8.64 -14.11 11.02
CA GLU A 5 -9.87 -14.12 10.20
C GLU A 5 -9.93 -12.92 9.22
N LYS A 6 -9.49 -11.72 9.66
CA LYS A 6 -9.42 -10.56 8.79
C LYS A 6 -8.44 -10.77 7.63
N ARG A 7 -7.26 -11.29 7.91
CA ARG A 7 -6.20 -11.57 6.93
C ARG A 7 -6.66 -12.60 5.89
N VAL A 8 -7.33 -13.68 6.33
CA VAL A 8 -7.90 -14.70 5.44
C VAL A 8 -8.98 -14.11 4.55
N ARG A 9 -9.87 -13.30 5.09
CA ARG A 9 -10.94 -12.62 4.32
C ARG A 9 -10.36 -11.69 3.24
N GLU A 10 -9.31 -10.94 3.55
CA GLU A 10 -8.64 -10.10 2.56
C GLU A 10 -7.96 -10.94 1.46
N ALA A 11 -7.34 -12.07 1.78
CA ALA A 11 -6.76 -12.97 0.79
C ALA A 11 -7.84 -13.56 -0.15
N VAL A 12 -8.97 -14.00 0.40
CA VAL A 12 -10.13 -14.48 -0.38
C VAL A 12 -10.66 -13.39 -1.31
N ARG A 13 -10.72 -12.15 -0.84
CA ARG A 13 -11.11 -11.00 -1.65
C ARG A 13 -10.13 -10.76 -2.82
N TYR A 14 -8.83 -10.84 -2.57
CA TYR A 14 -7.81 -10.71 -3.62
C TYR A 14 -7.82 -11.85 -4.63
N LEU A 15 -8.33 -13.02 -4.26
CA LEU A 15 -8.55 -14.15 -5.16
C LEU A 15 -9.76 -13.95 -6.10
N GLY A 16 -10.56 -12.89 -5.89
CA GLY A 16 -11.70 -12.59 -6.74
C GLY A 16 -12.96 -13.41 -6.45
N PHE A 17 -13.05 -14.07 -5.28
CA PHE A 17 -14.26 -14.82 -4.90
C PHE A 17 -15.50 -13.91 -4.73
N GLY A 18 -15.29 -12.60 -4.56
CA GLY A 18 -16.39 -11.64 -4.39
C GLY A 18 -17.21 -11.94 -3.14
N LYS A 19 -18.49 -12.29 -3.34
CA LYS A 19 -19.42 -12.67 -2.27
C LYS A 19 -19.48 -14.18 -2.02
N ASN A 20 -18.75 -14.97 -2.82
CA ASN A 20 -18.73 -16.43 -2.68
C ASN A 20 -17.76 -16.83 -1.56
N GLU A 21 -18.06 -17.91 -0.90
CA GLU A 21 -17.19 -18.52 0.09
C GLU A 21 -16.11 -19.35 -0.62
N ALA A 22 -14.88 -19.32 -0.09
CA ALA A 22 -13.84 -20.20 -0.53
C ALA A 22 -14.08 -21.61 0.05
N ASP A 23 -13.80 -22.65 -0.73
CA ASP A 23 -13.89 -24.03 -0.25
C ASP A 23 -12.83 -24.33 0.81
N GLU A 24 -13.02 -25.42 1.56
CA GLU A 24 -12.15 -25.84 2.67
C GLU A 24 -10.69 -26.00 2.21
N ARG A 25 -10.48 -26.62 1.04
CA ARG A 25 -9.14 -26.80 0.46
C ARG A 25 -8.46 -25.46 0.15
N THR A 26 -9.18 -24.49 -0.38
CA THR A 26 -8.65 -23.14 -0.62
C THR A 26 -8.29 -22.44 0.69
N LEU A 27 -9.12 -22.57 1.72
CA LEU A 27 -8.84 -22.01 3.05
C LEU A 27 -7.60 -22.63 3.69
N GLU A 28 -7.41 -23.94 3.59
CA GLU A 28 -6.19 -24.63 4.06
C GLU A 28 -4.93 -24.11 3.32
N LEU A 29 -5.01 -23.95 1.99
CA LEU A 29 -3.91 -23.42 1.20
C LEU A 29 -3.59 -21.96 1.54
N ILE A 30 -4.60 -21.14 1.85
CA ILE A 30 -4.41 -19.78 2.34
C ILE A 30 -3.67 -19.79 3.68
N GLN A 31 -4.09 -20.63 4.64
CA GLN A 31 -3.44 -20.72 5.94
C GLN A 31 -1.98 -21.19 5.82
N GLN A 32 -1.71 -22.19 4.98
CA GLN A 32 -0.34 -22.65 4.73
C GLN A 32 0.50 -21.58 4.04
N SER A 33 -0.09 -20.84 3.09
CA SER A 33 0.60 -19.74 2.39
C SER A 33 1.01 -18.61 3.35
N PHE A 34 0.17 -18.26 4.33
CA PHE A 34 0.56 -17.29 5.35
C PHE A 34 1.71 -17.77 6.22
N LYS A 35 1.72 -19.05 6.63
CA LYS A 35 2.83 -19.63 7.40
C LYS A 35 4.14 -19.58 6.61
N ASP A 36 4.10 -19.92 5.32
CA ASP A 36 5.28 -19.87 4.47
C ASP A 36 5.78 -18.42 4.28
N LEU A 37 4.85 -17.46 4.09
CA LEU A 37 5.17 -16.04 3.98
C LEU A 37 5.81 -15.49 5.26
N GLU A 38 5.29 -15.85 6.43
CA GLU A 38 5.83 -15.42 7.73
C GLU A 38 7.27 -15.88 7.96
N GLN A 39 7.65 -17.02 7.40
CA GLN A 39 9.02 -17.54 7.48
C GLN A 39 9.99 -16.82 6.54
N GLU A 40 9.54 -16.37 5.39
CA GLU A 40 10.38 -15.81 4.33
C GLU A 40 10.34 -14.27 4.29
N ALA A 41 9.32 -13.65 4.89
CA ALA A 41 9.18 -12.20 4.90
C ALA A 41 10.19 -11.54 5.84
N GLY A 42 10.77 -10.44 5.35
CA GLY A 42 11.57 -9.49 6.12
C GLY A 42 10.98 -8.09 5.94
N PRO A 43 9.83 -7.77 6.57
CA PRO A 43 9.14 -6.53 6.34
C PRO A 43 9.97 -5.35 6.82
N LYS A 44 10.03 -4.30 5.99
CA LYS A 44 10.72 -3.04 6.29
C LYS A 44 9.89 -1.88 5.79
N SER A 45 9.94 -0.78 6.51
CA SER A 45 9.30 0.48 6.10
C SER A 45 10.20 1.67 6.36
N ILE A 46 9.92 2.75 5.64
CA ILE A 46 10.53 4.07 5.80
C ILE A 46 9.47 5.12 5.64
N CYS A 47 9.50 6.15 6.44
CA CYS A 47 8.67 7.33 6.27
C CYS A 47 9.47 8.59 6.55
N GLN A 48 9.06 9.69 5.92
CA GLN A 48 9.63 11.01 6.14
C GLN A 48 8.55 12.07 5.90
N ILE A 49 8.52 13.09 6.76
CA ILE A 49 7.60 14.22 6.64
C ILE A 49 8.21 15.29 5.75
N PHE A 50 7.38 15.85 4.87
CA PHE A 50 7.71 16.96 3.97
C PHE A 50 6.62 18.02 4.03
N ASP A 51 7.00 19.28 3.83
CA ASP A 51 6.05 20.35 3.62
C ASP A 51 5.32 20.17 2.30
N LEU A 52 4.04 20.51 2.30
CA LEU A 52 3.17 20.53 1.12
C LEU A 52 2.85 21.96 0.75
N ASN A 53 3.27 22.38 -0.43
CA ASN A 53 2.93 23.67 -1.01
C ASN A 53 2.01 23.50 -2.21
N HIS A 54 1.16 24.50 -2.44
CA HIS A 54 0.30 24.59 -3.60
C HIS A 54 0.77 25.76 -4.46
N THR A 55 0.94 25.52 -5.74
CA THR A 55 1.25 26.58 -6.71
C THR A 55 -0.04 27.26 -7.20
N ASP A 56 0.07 28.48 -7.73
CA ASP A 56 -1.08 29.27 -8.23
C ASP A 56 -1.80 28.56 -9.40
N ASP A 57 -1.10 27.73 -10.15
CA ASP A 57 -1.66 26.91 -11.24
C ASP A 57 -2.22 25.56 -10.78
N GLY A 58 -2.30 25.32 -9.45
CA GLY A 58 -2.95 24.15 -8.85
C GLY A 58 -2.09 22.89 -8.79
N ARG A 59 -0.77 22.98 -9.02
CA ARG A 59 0.16 21.89 -8.78
C ARG A 59 0.47 21.77 -7.29
N LEU A 60 0.84 20.56 -6.88
CA LEU A 60 1.33 20.24 -5.54
C LEU A 60 2.86 20.17 -5.58
N VAL A 61 3.52 20.77 -4.58
CA VAL A 61 4.98 20.69 -4.41
C VAL A 61 5.30 20.00 -3.11
N ILE A 62 6.00 18.87 -3.19
CA ILE A 62 6.46 18.06 -2.08
C ILE A 62 7.96 17.85 -2.25
N GLY A 63 8.77 18.60 -1.48
CA GLY A 63 10.23 18.56 -1.66
C GLY A 63 10.63 18.92 -3.10
N GLN A 64 11.18 17.93 -3.82
CA GLN A 64 11.61 18.08 -5.23
C GLN A 64 10.53 17.68 -6.25
N MET A 65 9.36 17.20 -5.79
CA MET A 65 8.29 16.77 -6.68
C MET A 65 7.32 17.92 -6.94
N GLU A 66 7.10 18.22 -8.23
CA GLU A 66 5.96 19.02 -8.69
C GLU A 66 4.94 18.07 -9.31
N ILE A 67 3.75 17.99 -8.73
CA ILE A 67 2.75 16.99 -9.07
C ILE A 67 1.50 17.69 -9.59
N GLN A 68 1.03 17.26 -10.76
CA GLN A 68 -0.26 17.64 -11.29
C GLN A 68 -1.22 16.45 -11.21
N SER A 69 -2.08 16.45 -10.19
CA SER A 69 -3.09 15.40 -9.96
C SER A 69 -4.28 15.99 -9.21
N LYS A 70 -5.45 15.94 -9.83
CA LYS A 70 -6.71 16.39 -9.21
C LYS A 70 -7.13 15.44 -8.08
N SER A 71 -6.87 14.15 -8.25
CA SER A 71 -7.23 13.12 -7.27
C SER A 71 -6.38 13.25 -6.01
N LEU A 72 -5.06 13.42 -6.16
CA LEU A 72 -4.16 13.65 -5.03
C LEU A 72 -4.46 15.00 -4.36
N SER A 73 -4.67 16.09 -5.11
CA SER A 73 -5.03 17.41 -4.56
C SER A 73 -6.31 17.34 -3.72
N ARG A 74 -7.29 16.53 -4.14
CA ARG A 74 -8.52 16.31 -3.37
C ARG A 74 -8.25 15.53 -2.08
N ASN A 75 -7.41 14.50 -2.14
CA ASN A 75 -7.01 13.72 -0.96
C ASN A 75 -6.27 14.60 0.05
N LEU A 76 -5.38 15.48 -0.42
CA LEU A 76 -4.52 16.34 0.41
C LEU A 76 -5.16 17.69 0.77
N LYS A 77 -6.43 17.90 0.45
CA LYS A 77 -7.13 19.16 0.74
C LYS A 77 -7.05 19.53 2.22
N GLY A 78 -6.53 20.73 2.51
CA GLY A 78 -6.37 21.24 3.88
C GLY A 78 -5.14 20.70 4.63
N CYS A 79 -4.30 19.89 4.00
CA CYS A 79 -3.02 19.47 4.54
C CYS A 79 -1.94 20.52 4.24
N ARG A 80 -1.00 20.70 5.16
CA ARG A 80 0.20 21.52 4.98
C ARG A 80 1.48 20.72 4.95
N GLN A 81 1.38 19.46 5.34
CA GLN A 81 2.47 18.49 5.35
C GLN A 81 1.97 17.15 4.87
N VAL A 82 2.89 16.32 4.44
CA VAL A 82 2.66 14.95 4.03
C VAL A 82 3.73 14.03 4.59
N VAL A 83 3.36 12.78 4.84
CA VAL A 83 4.30 11.69 5.01
C VAL A 83 4.51 11.05 3.64
N LEU A 84 5.74 11.01 3.15
CA LEU A 84 6.14 10.04 2.14
C LEU A 84 6.42 8.71 2.83
N PHE A 85 5.86 7.64 2.30
CA PHE A 85 5.90 6.31 2.90
C PHE A 85 6.36 5.27 1.88
N GLY A 86 7.22 4.36 2.33
CA GLY A 86 7.65 3.19 1.57
C GLY A 86 7.66 1.96 2.46
N ALA A 87 7.19 0.82 1.96
CA ALA A 87 7.19 -0.46 2.65
C ALA A 87 7.44 -1.61 1.70
N THR A 88 8.02 -2.70 2.19
CA THR A 88 8.27 -3.93 1.45
C THR A 88 8.20 -5.13 2.36
N LEU A 89 7.78 -6.29 1.84
CA LEU A 89 7.90 -7.58 2.52
C LEU A 89 9.27 -8.23 2.32
N GLY A 90 10.12 -7.64 1.48
CA GLY A 90 11.48 -8.11 1.24
C GLY A 90 11.59 -9.18 0.15
N ALA A 91 12.83 -9.38 -0.32
CA ALA A 91 13.16 -10.28 -1.44
C ALA A 91 12.92 -11.78 -1.13
N GLY A 92 12.78 -12.17 0.14
CA GLY A 92 12.42 -13.53 0.54
C GLY A 92 11.08 -13.96 -0.04
N VAL A 93 10.09 -13.08 0.03
CA VAL A 93 8.75 -13.30 -0.53
C VAL A 93 8.79 -13.49 -2.04
N ASP A 94 9.59 -12.68 -2.77
CA ASP A 94 9.75 -12.84 -4.22
C ASP A 94 10.38 -14.19 -4.59
N ARG A 95 11.40 -14.63 -3.83
CA ARG A 95 12.01 -15.96 -4.03
C ARG A 95 11.02 -17.09 -3.77
N LEU A 96 10.24 -16.98 -2.70
CA LEU A 96 9.19 -17.96 -2.38
C LEU A 96 8.16 -18.03 -3.52
N MET A 97 7.60 -16.88 -3.93
CA MET A 97 6.63 -16.80 -5.02
C MET A 97 7.16 -17.41 -6.32
N ARG A 98 8.41 -17.09 -6.68
CA ARG A 98 9.06 -17.67 -7.86
C ARG A 98 9.23 -19.17 -7.75
N ARG A 99 9.67 -19.71 -6.60
CA ARG A 99 9.83 -21.13 -6.37
C ARG A 99 8.51 -21.89 -6.52
N ILE A 100 7.44 -21.38 -5.92
CA ILE A 100 6.12 -22.02 -5.98
C ILE A 100 5.53 -21.93 -7.40
N SER A 101 5.72 -20.84 -8.12
CA SER A 101 5.20 -20.71 -9.48
C SER A 101 5.79 -21.69 -10.50
N LEU A 102 6.95 -22.27 -10.21
CA LEU A 102 7.57 -23.29 -11.06
C LEU A 102 6.99 -24.71 -10.84
N THR A 103 6.35 -24.95 -9.71
CA THR A 103 5.89 -26.30 -9.32
C THR A 103 4.37 -26.40 -9.16
N ASP A 104 3.71 -25.33 -8.71
CA ASP A 104 2.27 -25.31 -8.44
C ASP A 104 1.69 -23.91 -8.72
N MET A 105 1.13 -23.74 -9.91
CA MET A 105 0.57 -22.48 -10.36
C MET A 105 -0.68 -22.07 -9.55
N ALA A 106 -1.52 -23.02 -9.14
CA ALA A 106 -2.71 -22.73 -8.33
C ALA A 106 -2.32 -22.18 -6.96
N ARG A 107 -1.36 -22.84 -6.31
CA ARG A 107 -0.78 -22.36 -5.05
C ARG A 107 -0.08 -21.00 -5.21
N ALA A 108 0.59 -20.76 -6.34
CA ALA A 108 1.24 -19.46 -6.62
C ALA A 108 0.24 -18.31 -6.65
N VAL A 109 -0.96 -18.50 -7.22
CA VAL A 109 -2.03 -17.48 -7.23
C VAL A 109 -2.52 -17.19 -5.81
N ILE A 110 -2.73 -18.23 -5.00
CA ILE A 110 -3.15 -18.09 -3.60
C ILE A 110 -2.07 -17.35 -2.81
N LEU A 111 -0.81 -17.75 -2.96
CA LEU A 111 0.34 -17.13 -2.29
C LEU A 111 0.48 -15.64 -2.66
N GLN A 112 0.27 -15.27 -3.93
CA GLN A 112 0.24 -13.88 -4.39
C GLN A 112 -0.80 -13.04 -3.65
N SER A 113 -2.00 -13.59 -3.47
CA SER A 113 -3.11 -12.93 -2.79
C SER A 113 -2.85 -12.80 -1.28
N CYS A 114 -2.31 -13.84 -0.66
CA CYS A 114 -1.88 -13.79 0.75
C CYS A 114 -0.77 -12.77 0.98
N ALA A 115 0.22 -12.69 0.08
CA ALA A 115 1.30 -11.71 0.18
C ALA A 115 0.79 -10.28 -0.01
N ALA A 116 -0.23 -10.05 -0.84
CA ALA A 116 -0.87 -8.74 -0.97
C ALA A 116 -1.61 -8.36 0.33
N ALA A 117 -2.39 -9.29 0.91
CA ALA A 117 -3.08 -9.07 2.18
C ALA A 117 -2.10 -8.78 3.33
N MET A 118 -1.00 -9.53 3.41
CA MET A 118 0.06 -9.33 4.40
C MET A 118 0.76 -7.97 4.26
N LEU A 119 1.01 -7.52 3.04
CA LEU A 119 1.61 -6.21 2.78
C LEU A 119 0.68 -5.07 3.23
N GLU A 120 -0.62 -5.16 2.90
CA GLU A 120 -1.60 -4.14 3.32
C GLU A 120 -1.72 -4.08 4.85
N GLU A 121 -1.78 -5.23 5.52
CA GLU A 121 -1.78 -5.30 6.98
C GLU A 121 -0.55 -4.63 7.58
N TYR A 122 0.65 -4.93 7.05
CA TYR A 122 1.89 -4.30 7.50
C TYR A 122 1.88 -2.77 7.28
N CYS A 123 1.38 -2.31 6.13
CA CYS A 123 1.22 -0.88 5.86
C CYS A 123 0.23 -0.21 6.83
N ASP A 124 -0.88 -0.89 7.16
CA ASP A 124 -1.86 -0.40 8.13
C ASP A 124 -1.26 -0.28 9.54
N GLU A 125 -0.45 -1.25 9.96
CA GLU A 125 0.27 -1.20 11.24
C GLU A 125 1.29 -0.06 11.30
N CYS A 126 2.05 0.14 10.23
CA CYS A 126 2.99 1.26 10.13
C CYS A 126 2.25 2.60 10.21
N GLN A 127 1.13 2.73 9.48
CA GLN A 127 0.32 3.95 9.49
C GLN A 127 -0.30 4.22 10.87
N LYS A 128 -0.74 3.17 11.59
CA LYS A 128 -1.23 3.32 12.98
C LYS A 128 -0.15 3.86 13.93
N LYS A 129 1.09 3.40 13.78
CA LYS A 129 2.22 3.89 14.60
C LYS A 129 2.48 5.36 14.33
N ILE A 130 2.58 5.75 13.04
CA ILE A 130 2.76 7.15 12.66
C ILE A 130 1.58 8.01 13.13
N ALA A 131 0.35 7.51 13.04
CA ALA A 131 -0.83 8.22 13.49
C ALA A 131 -0.83 8.46 15.01
N ALA A 132 -0.37 7.47 15.79
CA ALA A 132 -0.27 7.60 17.25
C ALA A 132 0.75 8.68 17.67
N GLU A 133 1.91 8.76 16.98
CA GLU A 133 2.92 9.79 17.21
C GLU A 133 2.38 11.20 16.89
N LEU A 134 1.65 11.34 15.78
CA LEU A 134 1.08 12.62 15.35
C LEU A 134 -0.14 13.07 16.18
N GLU A 135 -0.88 12.12 16.75
CA GLU A 135 -2.07 12.45 17.58
C GLU A 135 -1.71 13.21 18.85
N GLU A 136 -0.49 13.06 19.37
CA GLU A 136 0.05 13.84 20.51
C GLU A 136 0.12 15.35 20.16
N GLU A 137 0.31 15.68 18.87
CA GLU A 137 0.34 17.05 18.36
C GLU A 137 -1.02 17.50 17.77
N HIS A 138 -2.11 16.74 17.98
CA HIS A 138 -3.42 16.96 17.36
C HIS A 138 -3.39 16.97 15.84
N LEU A 139 -2.53 16.14 15.25
CA LEU A 139 -2.40 15.93 13.82
C LEU A 139 -2.96 14.55 13.41
N TYR A 140 -3.59 14.49 12.24
CA TYR A 140 -4.30 13.30 11.78
C TYR A 140 -3.90 12.95 10.35
N LEU A 141 -3.77 11.65 10.09
CA LEU A 141 -3.40 11.15 8.77
C LEU A 141 -4.60 11.02 7.83
N ARG A 142 -4.41 11.41 6.58
CA ARG A 142 -5.28 11.08 5.46
C ARG A 142 -5.01 9.64 4.97
N PRO A 143 -5.93 9.02 4.19
CA PRO A 143 -5.64 7.74 3.55
C PRO A 143 -4.41 7.78 2.66
N ARG A 144 -3.69 6.66 2.58
CA ARG A 144 -2.58 6.47 1.64
C ARG A 144 -3.05 6.71 0.20
N PHE A 145 -2.25 7.43 -0.57
CA PHE A 145 -2.47 7.65 -1.99
C PHE A 145 -1.17 7.39 -2.75
N SER A 146 -1.16 6.37 -3.60
CA SER A 146 0.04 5.89 -4.28
C SER A 146 0.13 6.38 -5.71
N PRO A 147 1.34 6.60 -6.27
CA PRO A 147 1.52 6.75 -7.71
C PRO A 147 0.88 5.57 -8.47
N GLY A 148 0.26 5.86 -9.62
CA GLY A 148 -0.52 4.90 -10.38
C GLY A 148 -2.02 4.87 -10.05
N TYR A 149 -2.49 5.57 -9.01
CA TYR A 149 -3.91 5.68 -8.69
C TYR A 149 -4.52 6.97 -9.28
N GLY A 150 -5.70 6.82 -9.87
CA GLY A 150 -6.43 7.94 -10.49
C GLY A 150 -5.60 8.61 -11.58
N ASP A 151 -5.36 9.91 -11.43
CA ASP A 151 -4.52 10.74 -12.29
C ASP A 151 -3.15 11.07 -11.67
N PHE A 152 -2.75 10.37 -10.61
CA PHE A 152 -1.41 10.48 -10.03
C PHE A 152 -0.46 9.53 -10.77
N ASP A 153 0.29 10.07 -11.72
CA ASP A 153 1.10 9.29 -12.66
C ASP A 153 2.12 8.40 -11.93
N ILE A 154 2.31 7.18 -12.45
CA ILE A 154 3.24 6.20 -11.90
C ILE A 154 4.70 6.66 -11.92
N CYS A 155 5.07 7.57 -12.83
CA CYS A 155 6.44 8.09 -12.92
C CYS A 155 6.91 8.80 -11.64
N TYR A 156 5.98 9.38 -10.87
CA TYR A 156 6.32 10.00 -9.58
C TYR A 156 6.83 9.00 -8.53
N GLN A 157 6.63 7.71 -8.74
CA GLN A 157 7.14 6.66 -7.86
C GLN A 157 8.68 6.70 -7.76
N GLU A 158 9.37 7.05 -8.85
CA GLU A 158 10.83 7.20 -8.86
C GLU A 158 11.29 8.29 -7.87
N LEU A 159 10.63 9.43 -7.88
CA LEU A 159 10.95 10.53 -6.97
C LEU A 159 10.69 10.16 -5.51
N VAL A 160 9.58 9.48 -5.22
CA VAL A 160 9.27 8.99 -3.86
C VAL A 160 10.36 8.03 -3.38
N VAL A 161 10.74 7.03 -4.19
CA VAL A 161 11.78 6.05 -3.87
C VAL A 161 13.13 6.72 -3.63
N ARG A 162 13.48 7.72 -4.45
CA ARG A 162 14.73 8.48 -4.34
C ARG A 162 14.75 9.38 -3.10
N MET A 163 13.68 10.12 -2.83
CA MET A 163 13.57 11.03 -1.69
C MET A 163 13.64 10.28 -0.35
N LEU A 164 13.05 9.08 -0.28
CA LEU A 164 13.13 8.20 0.88
C LEU A 164 14.42 7.39 0.95
N ASN A 165 15.29 7.46 -0.09
CA ASN A 165 16.49 6.63 -0.19
C ASN A 165 16.19 5.13 0.01
N CYS A 166 15.07 4.66 -0.58
CA CYS A 166 14.51 3.33 -0.33
C CYS A 166 15.50 2.19 -0.62
N ALA A 167 16.37 2.35 -1.60
CA ALA A 167 17.37 1.34 -1.94
C ALA A 167 18.32 1.02 -0.76
N LYS A 168 18.76 2.05 -0.03
CA LYS A 168 19.66 1.88 1.14
C LYS A 168 18.92 1.53 2.42
N THR A 169 17.71 2.08 2.60
CA THR A 169 16.97 1.96 3.87
C THR A 169 16.20 0.66 3.97
N ILE A 170 15.46 0.30 2.94
CA ILE A 170 14.56 -0.86 2.95
C ILE A 170 14.84 -1.86 1.82
N GLY A 171 15.84 -1.61 0.95
CA GLY A 171 16.18 -2.48 -0.17
C GLY A 171 15.16 -2.47 -1.31
N LEU A 172 14.38 -1.39 -1.43
CA LEU A 172 13.37 -1.21 -2.48
C LEU A 172 13.97 -0.39 -3.63
N THR A 173 13.93 -0.94 -4.83
CA THR A 173 14.36 -0.32 -6.08
C THR A 173 13.24 -0.35 -7.11
N LEU A 174 13.45 0.31 -8.25
CA LEU A 174 12.52 0.30 -9.39
C LEU A 174 13.23 -0.22 -10.64
N THR A 175 12.46 -0.86 -11.52
CA THR A 175 12.86 -1.13 -12.90
C THR A 175 12.61 0.12 -13.76
N ASP A 176 13.11 0.11 -15.00
CA ASP A 176 12.88 1.19 -15.98
C ASP A 176 11.38 1.41 -16.30
N SER A 177 10.54 0.40 -16.07
CA SER A 177 9.08 0.46 -16.19
C SER A 177 8.35 0.83 -14.90
N PHE A 178 9.06 1.38 -13.93
CA PHE A 178 8.55 1.76 -12.60
C PHE A 178 7.98 0.60 -11.75
N MET A 179 8.33 -0.65 -12.07
CA MET A 179 7.95 -1.80 -11.24
C MET A 179 8.85 -1.89 -10.02
N MET A 180 8.25 -2.06 -8.85
CA MET A 180 8.98 -2.20 -7.59
C MET A 180 9.66 -3.57 -7.47
N THR A 181 10.88 -3.57 -6.95
CA THR A 181 11.64 -4.77 -6.57
C THR A 181 12.18 -4.57 -5.14
N PRO A 182 11.78 -5.37 -4.15
CA PRO A 182 10.85 -6.53 -4.22
C PRO A 182 9.43 -6.18 -4.70
N THR A 183 8.74 -7.16 -5.32
CA THR A 183 7.43 -6.92 -5.95
C THR A 183 6.32 -6.64 -4.94
N LYS A 184 6.43 -7.22 -3.74
CA LYS A 184 5.50 -6.95 -2.64
C LYS A 184 5.97 -5.76 -1.83
N SER A 185 5.79 -4.59 -2.44
CA SER A 185 6.17 -3.27 -1.90
C SER A 185 5.10 -2.24 -2.20
N VAL A 186 5.09 -1.16 -1.42
CA VAL A 186 4.19 0.00 -1.56
C VAL A 186 4.98 1.28 -1.40
N THR A 187 4.66 2.29 -2.20
CA THR A 187 5.01 3.68 -1.95
C THR A 187 3.73 4.51 -1.88
N ALA A 188 3.67 5.51 -1.02
CA ALA A 188 2.49 6.34 -0.86
C ALA A 188 2.82 7.75 -0.37
N VAL A 189 1.89 8.66 -0.65
CA VAL A 189 1.77 9.99 -0.06
C VAL A 189 0.61 9.95 0.93
N ILE A 190 0.80 10.45 2.15
CA ILE A 190 -0.20 10.46 3.22
C ILE A 190 -0.29 11.89 3.75
N GLY A 191 -1.41 12.56 3.58
CA GLY A 191 -1.60 13.92 4.08
C GLY A 191 -1.63 13.98 5.61
N ILE A 192 -1.07 15.06 6.18
CA ILE A 192 -1.18 15.41 7.59
C ILE A 192 -2.12 16.59 7.73
N SER A 193 -3.17 16.45 8.54
CA SER A 193 -4.24 17.43 8.74
C SER A 193 -4.43 17.76 10.20
N THR A 194 -4.75 19.02 10.51
CA THR A 194 -5.19 19.44 11.84
C THR A 194 -6.67 19.10 12.13
N GLN A 195 -7.41 18.66 11.11
CA GLN A 195 -8.81 18.31 11.24
C GLN A 195 -8.96 16.79 11.34
N LYS A 196 -9.58 16.31 12.43
CA LYS A 196 -9.93 14.89 12.62
C LYS A 196 -10.98 14.43 11.62
N ASP A 197 -11.63 15.36 10.96
CA ASP A 197 -12.73 15.10 10.04
C ASP A 197 -12.29 14.34 8.80
N ARG A 198 -12.91 13.19 8.71
CA ARG A 198 -13.29 12.40 7.54
C ARG A 198 -12.61 12.84 6.26
N CYS A 199 -11.64 12.11 5.85
CA CYS A 199 -11.43 12.03 4.42
C CYS A 199 -12.71 11.37 3.84
N PRO A 200 -13.54 12.09 3.07
CA PRO A 200 -14.78 11.54 2.53
C PRO A 200 -14.51 10.46 1.48
N ILE A 201 -13.24 10.06 1.33
CA ILE A 201 -12.79 9.23 0.21
C ILE A 201 -11.89 8.14 0.77
N SER A 202 -12.48 7.11 1.33
CA SER A 202 -11.77 5.88 1.62
C SER A 202 -12.34 4.72 0.81
N GLY A 203 -11.54 4.20 -0.12
CA GLY A 203 -11.81 2.90 -0.73
C GLY A 203 -12.98 2.85 -1.71
N CYS A 204 -13.78 1.79 -1.59
CA CYS A 204 -14.83 1.45 -2.56
C CYS A 204 -16.05 2.38 -2.55
N GLU A 205 -16.23 3.18 -1.51
CA GLU A 205 -17.41 4.06 -1.35
C GLU A 205 -17.47 5.17 -2.40
N VAL A 206 -16.33 5.62 -2.90
CA VAL A 206 -16.22 6.67 -3.94
C VAL A 206 -15.79 6.13 -5.29
N CYS A 207 -15.56 4.84 -5.39
CA CYS A 207 -15.21 4.20 -6.65
C CYS A 207 -16.43 4.16 -7.55
N THR A 208 -16.32 4.70 -8.76
CA THR A 208 -17.39 4.71 -9.77
C THR A 208 -17.66 3.33 -10.38
N LYS A 209 -16.74 2.38 -10.21
CA LYS A 209 -16.87 1.01 -10.70
C LYS A 209 -17.80 0.21 -9.79
N LYS A 210 -19.07 0.06 -10.21
CA LYS A 210 -20.09 -0.66 -9.42
C LYS A 210 -19.91 -2.18 -9.43
N ASP A 211 -19.40 -2.74 -10.53
CA ASP A 211 -19.22 -4.19 -10.76
C ASP A 211 -17.75 -4.60 -10.53
N CYS A 212 -17.18 -4.20 -9.40
CA CYS A 212 -15.82 -4.55 -9.07
C CYS A 212 -15.78 -5.83 -8.22
N GLU A 213 -15.10 -6.86 -8.71
CA GLU A 213 -14.88 -8.13 -7.98
C GLU A 213 -14.11 -7.93 -6.66
N TYR A 214 -13.35 -6.83 -6.55
CA TYR A 214 -12.55 -6.49 -5.36
C TYR A 214 -13.21 -5.45 -4.47
N ARG A 215 -14.50 -5.14 -4.69
CA ARG A 215 -15.21 -4.12 -3.88
C ARG A 215 -15.36 -4.60 -2.43
N ARG A 216 -14.99 -3.72 -1.49
CA ARG A 216 -15.20 -3.92 -0.05
C ARG A 216 -16.65 -3.67 0.35
#